data_48655dbdcd68a8256a0088754d27d52f
#
_entry.id   48655dbdcd68a8256a0088754d27d52f
#
_cell.length_a   1.000
_cell.length_b   1.000
_cell.length_c   1.000
_cell.angle_alpha   90.00
_cell.angle_beta   90.00
_cell.angle_gamma   90.00
#
_symmetry.space_group_name_H-M   'P 1'
#
loop_
_entity.id
_entity.type
_entity.pdbx_description
1 polymer ?
#
loop_
_entity_poly.entity_id
_entity_poly.type
_entity_poly.pdbx_seq_one_letter_code
_entity_poly.pdbx_strand_id
1 'polypeptide(L)' 'MTQSTIELAYRESGGLRVALLWSKGDPKLRVTVFDTATEDSFELEAVENKALDVFYHPYAYAASRGAGGN' A
#
# COMPACT_ATOMS: atom_id res chain seq x y z
N MET A 1 -17.21 16.56 -1.42
CA MET A 1 -17.49 15.85 -1.44
C MET A 1 -16.70 14.77 -1.84
N THR A 2 -16.33 14.54 -2.77
CA THR A 2 -15.63 13.42 -3.14
C THR A 2 -14.17 13.61 -3.04
N GLN A 3 -13.50 12.70 -2.39
CA GLN A 3 -12.09 12.74 -2.40
C GLN A 3 -11.59 12.27 -3.71
N SER A 4 -10.59 12.92 -4.27
CA SER A 4 -9.95 12.48 -5.49
C SER A 4 -8.81 11.55 -5.13
N THR A 5 -9.00 10.28 -5.35
CA THR A 5 -7.96 9.29 -5.14
C THR A 5 -7.51 8.79 -6.50
N ILE A 6 -6.21 8.82 -6.73
CA ILE A 6 -5.63 8.43 -8.00
C ILE A 6 -4.74 7.22 -7.79
N GLU A 7 -4.90 6.22 -8.65
CA GLU A 7 -4.01 5.07 -8.64
C GLU A 7 -2.79 5.45 -9.45
N LEU A 8 -1.65 5.55 -8.79
CA LEU A 8 -0.41 5.94 -9.44
C LEU A 8 0.31 4.76 -10.05
N ALA A 9 0.15 3.59 -9.45
CA ALA A 9 0.80 2.39 -9.95
C ALA A 9 0.04 1.17 -9.46
N TYR A 10 0.14 0.09 -10.20
CA TYR A 10 -0.53 -1.15 -9.85
C TYR A 10 0.31 -2.31 -10.34
N ARG A 11 0.40 -3.35 -9.55
CA ARG A 11 1.04 -4.57 -10.01
C ARG A 11 0.35 -5.78 -9.42
N GLU A 12 0.45 -6.88 -10.13
CA GLU A 12 -0.13 -8.13 -9.71
C GLU A 12 0.91 -9.22 -9.89
N SER A 13 1.17 -9.97 -8.85
CA SER A 13 2.24 -10.94 -8.88
C SER A 13 2.00 -11.97 -7.78
N GLY A 14 2.10 -13.24 -8.12
CA GLY A 14 2.00 -14.31 -7.15
C GLY A 14 0.73 -14.31 -6.33
N GLY A 15 -0.38 -13.89 -6.93
CA GLY A 15 -1.65 -13.85 -6.22
C GLY A 15 -1.85 -12.59 -5.40
N LEU A 16 -0.91 -11.66 -5.45
CA LEU A 16 -1.05 -10.39 -4.74
C LEU A 16 -1.39 -9.28 -5.69
N ARG A 17 -2.27 -8.40 -5.27
CA ARG A 17 -2.61 -7.18 -5.99
C ARG A 17 -2.15 -6.02 -5.15
N VAL A 18 -1.25 -5.21 -5.69
CA VAL A 18 -0.67 -4.10 -4.95
C VAL A 18 -0.92 -2.82 -5.73
N ALA A 19 -1.46 -1.83 -5.06
CA ALA A 19 -1.75 -0.55 -5.70
C ALA A 19 -1.12 0.58 -4.88
N LEU A 20 -0.63 1.57 -5.60
CA LEU A 20 -0.09 2.78 -4.99
C LEU A 20 -1.08 3.90 -5.27
N LEU A 21 -1.63 4.47 -4.20
CA LEU A 21 -2.70 5.45 -4.31
C LEU A 21 -2.27 6.78 -3.71
N TRP A 22 -2.77 7.85 -4.33
CA TRP A 22 -2.57 9.20 -3.82
C TRP A 22 -3.92 9.90 -3.75
N SER A 23 -4.16 10.57 -2.65
CA SER A 23 -5.37 11.38 -2.48
C SER A 23 -4.99 12.83 -2.42
N LYS A 24 -5.75 13.66 -3.12
CA LYS A 24 -5.49 15.09 -3.18
C LYS A 24 -5.53 15.66 -1.78
N GLY A 25 -4.51 16.44 -1.45
CA GLY A 25 -4.44 17.08 -0.15
C GLY A 25 -3.79 16.22 0.93
N ASP A 26 -3.48 14.99 0.61
CA ASP A 26 -2.86 14.09 1.57
C ASP A 26 -1.35 14.10 1.35
N PRO A 27 -0.55 14.41 2.38
CA PRO A 27 0.91 14.42 2.21
C PRO A 27 1.50 13.03 2.08
N LYS A 28 0.74 11.99 2.39
CA LYS A 28 1.24 10.64 2.31
C LYS A 28 0.54 9.86 1.22
N LEU A 29 1.23 8.87 0.70
CA LEU A 29 0.67 7.95 -0.25
C LEU A 29 0.23 6.69 0.48
N ARG A 30 -0.64 5.90 -0.16
CA ARG A 30 -1.10 4.65 0.41
C ARG A 30 -0.74 3.50 -0.51
N VAL A 31 -0.31 2.41 0.09
CA VAL A 31 -0.07 1.18 -0.64
C VAL A 31 -1.09 0.17 -0.12
N THR A 32 -1.94 -0.32 -1.01
CA THR A 32 -2.93 -1.33 -0.63
C THR A 32 -2.48 -2.67 -1.18
N VAL A 33 -2.69 -3.70 -0.39
CA VAL A 33 -2.30 -5.05 -0.76
C VAL A 33 -3.50 -5.96 -0.56
N PHE A 34 -3.83 -6.74 -1.56
CA PHE A 34 -4.89 -7.73 -1.48
C PHE A 34 -4.31 -9.08 -1.89
N ASP A 35 -4.45 -10.08 -1.01
CA ASP A 35 -4.01 -11.43 -1.28
C ASP A 35 -5.21 -12.22 -1.80
N THR A 36 -5.19 -12.61 -3.07
CA THR A 36 -6.32 -13.28 -3.67
C THR A 36 -6.51 -14.70 -3.14
N ALA A 37 -5.46 -15.32 -2.61
CA ALA A 37 -5.57 -16.68 -2.10
C ALA A 37 -6.30 -16.73 -0.77
N THR A 38 -6.01 -15.78 0.11
CA THR A 38 -6.61 -15.76 1.45
C THR A 38 -7.70 -14.72 1.57
N GLU A 39 -7.79 -13.80 0.60
CA GLU A 39 -8.71 -12.67 0.60
C GLU A 39 -8.41 -11.69 1.73
N ASP A 40 -7.20 -11.73 2.25
CA ASP A 40 -6.77 -10.75 3.23
C ASP A 40 -6.31 -9.49 2.53
N SER A 41 -6.50 -8.37 3.19
CA SER A 41 -6.03 -7.11 2.64
C SER A 41 -5.52 -6.21 3.74
N PHE A 42 -4.62 -5.31 3.39
CA PHE A 42 -4.13 -4.32 4.33
C PHE A 42 -3.63 -3.10 3.58
N GLU A 43 -3.43 -2.01 4.31
CA GLU A 43 -2.93 -0.77 3.74
C GLU A 43 -1.74 -0.29 4.54
N LEU A 44 -0.82 0.35 3.85
CA LEU A 44 0.33 0.99 4.48
C LEU A 44 0.40 2.41 3.99
N GLU A 45 0.71 3.34 4.91
CA GLU A 45 0.96 4.71 4.52
C GLU A 45 2.45 4.91 4.36
N ALA A 46 2.82 5.72 3.39
CA ALA A 46 4.23 5.98 3.13
C ALA A 46 4.43 7.40 2.66
N VAL A 47 5.53 8.01 3.12
CA VAL A 47 5.88 9.30 2.59
C VAL A 47 6.38 9.14 1.16
N GLU A 48 6.37 10.23 0.41
CA GLU A 48 6.61 10.17 -1.02
C GLU A 48 7.93 9.47 -1.38
N ASN A 49 9.00 9.78 -0.66
CA ASN A 49 10.30 9.23 -1.01
C ASN A 49 10.47 7.77 -0.60
N LYS A 50 9.49 7.20 0.09
CA LYS A 50 9.53 5.79 0.47
C LYS A 50 8.43 4.99 -0.20
N ALA A 51 7.51 5.65 -0.87
CA ALA A 51 6.31 5.00 -1.36
C ALA A 51 6.60 3.87 -2.34
N LEU A 52 7.55 4.06 -3.25
CA LEU A 52 7.87 3.02 -4.21
C LEU A 52 8.51 1.82 -3.52
N ASP A 53 9.33 2.06 -2.52
CA ASP A 53 9.94 0.96 -1.78
C ASP A 53 8.86 0.15 -1.08
N VAL A 54 7.89 0.81 -0.47
CA VAL A 54 6.77 0.12 0.16
C VAL A 54 5.95 -0.62 -0.89
N PHE A 55 5.76 -0.01 -2.05
CA PHE A 55 4.97 -0.61 -3.12
C PHE A 55 5.60 -1.93 -3.60
N TYR A 56 6.92 -1.98 -3.69
CA TYR A 56 7.60 -3.19 -4.15
C TYR A 56 7.88 -4.19 -3.04
N HIS A 57 7.90 -3.74 -1.78
CA HIS A 57 8.21 -4.62 -0.66
C HIS A 57 7.23 -4.42 0.50
N PRO A 58 5.92 -4.55 0.23
CA PRO A 58 4.94 -4.22 1.26
C PRO A 58 5.02 -5.11 2.49
N TYR A 59 5.36 -6.37 2.31
CA TYR A 59 5.41 -7.27 3.45
C TYR A 59 6.56 -6.96 4.40
N ALA A 60 7.66 -6.41 3.88
CA ALA A 60 8.76 -6.00 4.73
C ALA A 60 8.31 -4.89 5.68
N TYR A 61 7.53 -3.96 5.16
CA TYR A 61 7.04 -2.86 5.98
C TYR A 61 5.91 -3.30 6.90
N ALA A 62 5.05 -4.18 6.42
CA ALA A 62 3.96 -4.69 7.23
C ALA A 62 4.50 -5.50 8.40
N ALA A 63 5.51 -6.30 8.18
CA ALA A 63 6.12 -7.10 9.24
C ALA A 63 6.73 -6.19 10.31
N SER A 64 7.37 -5.12 9.89
CA SER A 64 7.95 -4.17 10.82
C SER A 64 6.87 -3.53 11.70
N ARG A 65 5.77 -3.12 11.07
CA ARG A 65 4.65 -2.55 11.80
C ARG A 65 4.04 -3.56 12.76
N GLY A 66 3.83 -4.77 12.27
CA GLY A 66 3.23 -5.82 13.07
C GLY A 66 4.07 -6.15 14.28
N ALA A 67 5.37 -6.21 14.10
CA ALA A 67 6.26 -6.48 15.21
C ALA A 67 6.16 -5.38 16.26
N GLY A 68 6.07 -4.15 15.79
CA GLY A 68 5.91 -3.05 16.72
C GLY A 68 4.57 -3.03 17.38
N GLY A 69 3.56 -3.53 16.71
CA GLY A 69 2.22 -3.53 17.23
C GLY A 69 1.95 -4.59 18.26
N ASN A 70 2.83 -5.53 18.37
CA ASN A 70 2.62 -6.59 19.34
C ASN A 70 3.25 -6.30 20.67
#